data_96b70231619e59cf231f4b6019a1fe77
#
_entry.id   96b70231619e59cf231f4b6019a1fe77
#
_cell.length_a   1.000
_cell.length_b   1.000
_cell.length_c   1.000
_cell.angle_alpha   90.00
_cell.angle_beta   90.00
_cell.angle_gamma   90.00
#
_symmetry.space_group_name_H-M   'P 1'
#
loop_
_entity.id
_entity.type
_entity.pdbx_description
1 polymer ?
#
loop_
_entity_poly.entity_id
_entity_poly.type
_entity_poly.pdbx_seq_one_letter_code
_entity_poly.pdbx_strand_id
1 'polypeptide(L)'
;MDVDLDSEDWREREKVQSRLETFGSLCDLILLAAPSLGEAMQLILEEAASRGLQISPEAAEQLATAWDRDMTRIRMELEKISLFDPDQTRIEAEHLNRWSVGAAGRLNLPLLEAIGSGDTPKALEALGEVARSGRYPPLVLLEVTRYLRQLILLKEKKVREPRQASSVLWSAKLAAPQRFVPSLLDQARRFSGRGLLKALQSAYEAEVALRSSPPEDRIILERFVLQLMKPLRTAGTEVASPRAS
;
A
#
# COMPACT_ATOMS: atom_id res chain seq x y z
N MET A 1 8.35 5.53 24.66
CA MET A 1 7.82 6.84 24.22
C MET A 1 8.38 7.06 22.84
N ASP A 2 7.56 6.85 21.81
CA ASP A 2 7.98 7.11 20.43
C ASP A 2 7.97 8.61 20.20
N VAL A 3 9.13 9.14 19.86
CA VAL A 3 9.33 10.55 19.57
C VAL A 3 9.76 10.63 18.11
N ASP A 4 8.95 11.29 17.28
CA ASP A 4 9.28 11.52 15.89
C ASP A 4 10.33 12.64 15.77
N LEU A 5 11.57 12.22 15.49
CA LEU A 5 12.71 13.15 15.33
C LEU A 5 12.68 13.86 13.95
N ASP A 6 11.89 13.36 13.00
CA ASP A 6 11.79 13.88 11.63
C ASP A 6 10.56 14.78 11.41
N SER A 7 9.87 15.19 12.49
CA SER A 7 8.76 16.15 12.39
C SER A 7 9.18 17.42 11.64
N GLU A 8 8.44 17.81 10.61
CA GLU A 8 8.70 19.04 9.85
C GLU A 8 8.37 20.32 10.66
N ASP A 9 7.66 20.18 11.79
CA ASP A 9 7.35 21.32 12.66
C ASP A 9 8.56 21.63 13.58
N TRP A 10 9.19 22.80 13.34
CA TRP A 10 10.35 23.25 14.11
C TRP A 10 10.07 23.35 15.63
N ARG A 11 8.81 23.64 16.02
CA ARG A 11 8.42 23.73 17.44
C ARG A 11 8.36 22.34 18.11
N GLU A 12 7.98 21.32 17.35
CA GLU A 12 8.03 19.95 17.83
C GLU A 12 9.46 19.46 17.94
N ARG A 13 10.32 19.78 16.97
CA ARG A 13 11.76 19.45 17.04
C ARG A 13 12.42 20.09 18.24
N GLU A 14 12.17 21.38 18.52
CA GLU A 14 12.73 22.08 19.66
C GLU A 14 12.29 21.46 21.00
N LYS A 15 11.01 21.08 21.13
CA LYS A 15 10.50 20.36 22.30
C LYS A 15 11.14 18.98 22.46
N VAL A 16 11.33 18.27 21.36
CA VAL A 16 12.00 16.97 21.35
C VAL A 16 13.44 17.11 21.74
N GLN A 17 14.16 18.06 21.18
CA GLN A 17 15.56 18.32 21.49
C GLN A 17 15.77 18.70 22.95
N SER A 18 14.95 19.58 23.50
CA SER A 18 14.99 19.96 24.93
C SER A 18 14.72 18.75 25.85
N ARG A 19 13.80 17.85 25.47
CA ARG A 19 13.56 16.60 26.21
C ARG A 19 14.76 15.65 26.12
N LEU A 20 15.32 15.48 24.93
CA LEU A 20 16.50 14.63 24.73
C LEU A 20 17.71 15.12 25.54
N GLU A 21 17.93 16.42 25.61
CA GLU A 21 18.99 17.02 26.45
C GLU A 21 18.74 16.75 27.94
N THR A 22 17.49 16.88 28.39
CA THR A 22 17.11 16.58 29.76
C THR A 22 17.33 15.11 30.10
N PHE A 23 16.89 14.18 29.23
CA PHE A 23 17.08 12.76 29.46
C PHE A 23 18.52 12.31 29.27
N GLY A 24 19.28 12.90 28.33
CA GLY A 24 20.69 12.60 28.11
C GLY A 24 21.61 12.91 29.30
N SER A 25 21.17 13.78 30.21
CA SER A 25 21.88 14.03 31.47
C SER A 25 21.61 12.95 32.54
N LEU A 26 20.56 12.15 32.37
CA LEU A 26 20.08 11.17 33.37
C LEU A 26 20.28 9.72 32.93
N CYS A 27 20.40 9.45 31.63
CA CYS A 27 20.51 8.10 31.06
C CYS A 27 21.22 8.12 29.69
N ASP A 28 21.73 6.95 29.28
CA ASP A 28 22.27 6.77 27.95
C ASP A 28 21.14 6.80 26.89
N LEU A 29 21.26 7.69 25.92
CA LEU A 29 20.32 7.84 24.81
C LEU A 29 20.79 7.04 23.61
N ILE A 30 20.00 6.05 23.20
CA ILE A 30 20.22 5.30 21.97
C ILE A 30 19.19 5.79 20.93
N LEU A 31 19.67 6.46 19.91
CA LEU A 31 18.84 6.92 18.79
C LEU A 31 18.67 5.77 17.79
N LEU A 32 17.45 5.29 17.65
CA LEU A 32 17.09 4.27 16.67
C LEU A 32 16.44 4.95 15.45
N ALA A 33 17.26 5.35 14.48
CA ALA A 33 16.77 5.87 13.22
C ALA A 33 16.37 4.71 12.29
N ALA A 34 15.32 4.90 11.47
CA ALA A 34 15.06 3.97 10.38
C ALA A 34 16.22 3.99 9.39
N PRO A 35 16.70 2.83 8.90
CA PRO A 35 17.82 2.79 7.98
C PRO A 35 17.48 3.50 6.66
N SER A 36 18.45 4.15 6.05
CA SER A 36 18.37 4.59 4.65
C SER A 36 18.19 3.38 3.72
N LEU A 37 17.81 3.61 2.46
CA LEU A 37 17.65 2.51 1.51
C LEU A 37 18.94 1.70 1.35
N GLY A 38 20.10 2.39 1.25
CA GLY A 38 21.40 1.73 1.11
C GLY A 38 21.77 0.91 2.36
N GLU A 39 21.57 1.45 3.55
CA GLU A 39 21.79 0.72 4.80
C GLU A 39 20.84 -0.46 4.95
N ALA A 40 19.57 -0.31 4.60
CA ALA A 40 18.61 -1.42 4.62
C ALA A 40 19.03 -2.53 3.65
N MET A 41 19.47 -2.20 2.44
CA MET A 41 19.98 -3.18 1.48
C MET A 41 21.18 -3.94 2.02
N GLN A 42 22.14 -3.22 2.64
CA GLN A 42 23.33 -3.85 3.25
C GLN A 42 22.93 -4.82 4.38
N LEU A 43 22.02 -4.39 5.26
CA LEU A 43 21.52 -5.23 6.34
C LEU A 43 20.76 -6.47 5.81
N ILE A 44 20.04 -6.34 4.71
CA ILE A 44 19.35 -7.45 4.04
C ILE A 44 20.35 -8.47 3.49
N LEU A 45 21.43 -8.00 2.85
CA LEU A 45 22.49 -8.87 2.34
C LEU A 45 23.17 -9.65 3.49
N GLU A 46 23.51 -8.97 4.57
CA GLU A 46 24.11 -9.58 5.76
C GLU A 46 23.19 -10.61 6.42
N GLU A 47 21.90 -10.25 6.58
CA GLU A 47 20.90 -11.13 7.18
C GLU A 47 20.62 -12.37 6.31
N ALA A 48 20.57 -12.22 4.99
CA ALA A 48 20.45 -13.34 4.06
C ALA A 48 21.67 -14.26 4.15
N ALA A 49 22.87 -13.70 4.15
CA ALA A 49 24.12 -14.47 4.26
C ALA A 49 24.20 -15.26 5.57
N SER A 50 23.73 -14.69 6.69
CA SER A 50 23.66 -15.38 7.99
C SER A 50 22.77 -16.64 7.97
N ARG A 51 21.83 -16.72 7.03
CA ARG A 51 20.92 -17.87 6.81
C ARG A 51 21.39 -18.78 5.68
N GLY A 52 22.59 -18.57 5.14
CA GLY A 52 23.10 -19.33 4.00
C GLY A 52 22.45 -18.97 2.65
N LEU A 53 21.71 -17.86 2.60
CA LEU A 53 21.07 -17.37 1.38
C LEU A 53 21.94 -16.32 0.70
N GLN A 54 22.00 -16.38 -0.63
CA GLN A 54 22.58 -15.35 -1.49
C GLN A 54 21.44 -14.55 -2.13
N ILE A 55 21.35 -13.26 -1.86
CA ILE A 55 20.33 -12.40 -2.44
C ILE A 55 20.96 -11.40 -3.40
N SER A 56 20.34 -11.20 -4.57
CA SER A 56 20.84 -10.19 -5.53
C SER A 56 20.57 -8.77 -5.01
N PRO A 57 21.37 -7.77 -5.40
CA PRO A 57 21.13 -6.37 -5.00
C PRO A 57 19.74 -5.87 -5.39
N GLU A 58 19.25 -6.27 -6.56
CA GLU A 58 17.92 -5.91 -7.06
C GLU A 58 16.82 -6.54 -6.19
N ALA A 59 17.00 -7.77 -5.73
CA ALA A 59 16.08 -8.43 -4.82
C ALA A 59 16.12 -7.78 -3.43
N ALA A 60 17.30 -7.38 -2.94
CA ALA A 60 17.43 -6.66 -1.67
C ALA A 60 16.76 -5.29 -1.72
N GLU A 61 16.92 -4.53 -2.80
CA GLU A 61 16.23 -3.26 -3.02
C GLU A 61 14.72 -3.44 -3.08
N GLN A 62 14.26 -4.49 -3.76
CA GLN A 62 12.84 -4.82 -3.85
C GLN A 62 12.25 -5.15 -2.48
N LEU A 63 12.95 -5.91 -1.64
CA LEU A 63 12.54 -6.20 -0.26
C LEU A 63 12.51 -4.94 0.61
N ALA A 64 13.60 -4.15 0.58
CA ALA A 64 13.67 -2.91 1.34
C ALA A 64 12.52 -1.95 0.99
N THR A 65 12.22 -1.84 -0.31
CA THR A 65 11.14 -0.99 -0.81
C THR A 65 9.75 -1.54 -0.49
N ALA A 66 9.57 -2.87 -0.60
CA ALA A 66 8.27 -3.52 -0.36
C ALA A 66 7.81 -3.37 1.10
N TRP A 67 8.75 -3.37 2.04
CA TRP A 67 8.49 -3.29 3.48
C TRP A 67 8.86 -1.95 4.10
N ASP A 68 9.06 -0.90 3.29
CA ASP A 68 9.43 0.44 3.74
C ASP A 68 10.59 0.42 4.76
N ARG A 69 11.58 -0.44 4.49
CA ARG A 69 12.78 -0.62 5.31
C ARG A 69 12.52 -1.14 6.74
N ASP A 70 11.35 -1.73 6.99
CA ASP A 70 11.04 -2.43 8.25
C ASP A 70 11.85 -3.74 8.34
N MET A 71 13.02 -3.65 8.97
CA MET A 71 13.93 -4.78 9.09
C MET A 71 13.34 -5.97 9.84
N THR A 72 12.38 -5.76 10.74
CA THR A 72 11.71 -6.86 11.46
C THR A 72 10.88 -7.69 10.50
N ARG A 73 10.10 -7.04 9.65
CA ARG A 73 9.30 -7.72 8.62
C ARG A 73 10.17 -8.37 7.56
N ILE A 74 11.24 -7.70 7.16
CA ILE A 74 12.19 -8.23 6.16
C ILE A 74 12.84 -9.51 6.68
N ARG A 75 13.25 -9.57 7.95
CA ARG A 75 13.78 -10.78 8.58
C ARG A 75 12.78 -11.93 8.56
N MET A 76 11.52 -11.66 8.87
CA MET A 76 10.45 -12.67 8.80
C MET A 76 10.22 -13.18 7.37
N GLU A 77 10.35 -12.30 6.36
CA GLU A 77 10.25 -12.72 4.96
C GLU A 77 11.44 -13.59 4.54
N LEU A 78 12.67 -13.23 4.91
CA LEU A 78 13.85 -14.04 4.64
C LEU A 78 13.78 -15.41 5.30
N GLU A 79 13.27 -15.47 6.54
CA GLU A 79 13.02 -16.74 7.24
C GLU A 79 11.99 -17.60 6.50
N LYS A 80 10.87 -17.02 6.08
CA LYS A 80 9.86 -17.76 5.29
C LYS A 80 10.44 -18.29 3.98
N ILE A 81 11.25 -17.51 3.30
CA ILE A 81 11.91 -17.93 2.05
C ILE A 81 12.81 -19.13 2.32
N SER A 82 13.64 -19.09 3.37
CA SER A 82 14.53 -20.19 3.72
C SER A 82 13.83 -21.48 4.08
N LEU A 83 12.61 -21.38 4.61
CA LEU A 83 11.77 -22.55 4.97
C LEU A 83 10.97 -23.09 3.78
N PHE A 84 10.61 -22.22 2.83
CA PHE A 84 9.74 -22.60 1.71
C PHE A 84 10.47 -23.41 0.64
N ASP A 85 11.73 -23.09 0.37
CA ASP A 85 12.55 -23.77 -0.61
C ASP A 85 13.99 -23.93 -0.07
N PRO A 86 14.24 -24.98 0.75
CA PRO A 86 15.54 -25.18 1.39
C PRO A 86 16.69 -25.42 0.39
N ASP A 87 16.36 -25.88 -0.82
CA ASP A 87 17.35 -26.17 -1.86
C ASP A 87 17.75 -24.91 -2.65
N GLN A 88 16.95 -23.87 -2.59
CA GLN A 88 17.22 -22.62 -3.29
C GLN A 88 18.01 -21.64 -2.43
N THR A 89 19.32 -21.69 -2.60
CA THR A 89 20.24 -20.81 -1.87
C THR A 89 20.38 -19.42 -2.50
N ARG A 90 19.93 -19.21 -3.75
CA ARG A 90 20.06 -17.93 -4.47
C ARG A 90 18.70 -17.29 -4.74
N ILE A 91 18.53 -16.05 -4.26
CA ILE A 91 17.31 -15.26 -4.35
C ILE A 91 17.50 -14.14 -5.36
N GLU A 92 16.78 -14.21 -6.47
CA GLU A 92 16.69 -13.17 -7.49
C GLU A 92 15.34 -12.41 -7.35
N ALA A 93 15.23 -11.21 -7.93
CA ALA A 93 14.02 -10.41 -7.90
C ALA A 93 12.77 -11.15 -8.43
N GLU A 94 12.95 -12.04 -9.41
CA GLU A 94 11.87 -12.88 -9.96
C GLU A 94 11.34 -13.88 -8.94
N HIS A 95 12.20 -14.45 -8.11
CA HIS A 95 11.81 -15.39 -7.06
C HIS A 95 10.93 -14.71 -6.00
N LEU A 96 11.24 -13.45 -5.64
CA LEU A 96 10.41 -12.68 -4.72
C LEU A 96 8.98 -12.49 -5.22
N ASN A 97 8.81 -12.36 -6.54
CA ASN A 97 7.49 -12.28 -7.15
C ASN A 97 6.73 -13.61 -7.04
N ARG A 98 7.42 -14.74 -7.26
CA ARG A 98 6.84 -16.09 -7.19
C ARG A 98 6.45 -16.46 -5.76
N TRP A 99 7.29 -16.18 -4.79
CA TRP A 99 7.02 -16.50 -3.37
C TRP A 99 6.06 -15.52 -2.71
N SER A 100 5.48 -14.59 -3.46
CA SER A 100 4.59 -13.56 -2.92
C SER A 100 5.20 -12.81 -1.72
N VAL A 101 6.51 -12.64 -1.73
CA VAL A 101 7.24 -11.89 -0.71
C VAL A 101 6.66 -10.49 -0.64
N GLY A 102 6.15 -10.13 0.51
CA GLY A 102 5.39 -8.90 0.67
C GLY A 102 3.93 -8.98 0.20
N ALA A 103 3.41 -10.17 -0.16
CA ALA A 103 2.01 -10.31 -0.59
C ALA A 103 1.00 -9.85 0.47
N ALA A 104 1.35 -9.98 1.75
CA ALA A 104 0.55 -9.40 2.84
C ALA A 104 0.63 -7.87 2.90
N GLY A 105 1.67 -7.28 2.29
CA GLY A 105 1.87 -5.82 2.19
C GLY A 105 1.75 -5.27 0.77
N ARG A 106 1.73 -6.14 -0.26
CA ARG A 106 1.42 -5.69 -1.62
C ARG A 106 -0.07 -5.46 -1.71
N LEU A 107 -0.44 -4.22 -1.74
CA LEU A 107 -1.68 -3.77 -2.36
C LEU A 107 -1.83 -4.55 -3.67
N ASN A 108 -3.04 -4.99 -4.02
CA ASN A 108 -3.33 -5.54 -5.35
C ASN A 108 -3.13 -4.45 -6.40
N LEU A 109 -1.87 -4.06 -6.63
CA LEU A 109 -1.53 -2.92 -7.47
C LEU A 109 -2.15 -3.02 -8.86
N PRO A 110 -2.06 -4.16 -9.58
CA PRO A 110 -2.70 -4.27 -10.89
C PRO A 110 -4.21 -4.03 -10.81
N LEU A 111 -4.88 -4.55 -9.77
CA LEU A 111 -6.31 -4.32 -9.56
C LEU A 111 -6.61 -2.85 -9.23
N LEU A 112 -5.86 -2.24 -8.31
CA LEU A 112 -6.06 -0.84 -7.93
C LEU A 112 -5.73 0.14 -9.06
N GLU A 113 -4.70 -0.14 -9.86
CA GLU A 113 -4.35 0.63 -11.05
C GLU A 113 -5.43 0.51 -12.13
N ALA A 114 -5.96 -0.68 -12.36
CA ALA A 114 -7.06 -0.90 -13.31
C ALA A 114 -8.34 -0.18 -12.85
N ILE A 115 -8.66 -0.21 -11.56
CA ILE A 115 -9.76 0.58 -10.98
C ILE A 115 -9.48 2.08 -11.18
N GLY A 116 -8.29 2.53 -10.85
CA GLY A 116 -7.87 3.93 -10.95
C GLY A 116 -7.86 4.47 -12.37
N SER A 117 -7.56 3.64 -13.36
CA SER A 117 -7.61 3.99 -14.79
C SER A 117 -9.03 3.91 -15.39
N GLY A 118 -9.98 3.29 -14.69
CA GLY A 118 -11.34 3.05 -15.19
C GLY A 118 -11.44 1.88 -16.18
N ASP A 119 -10.43 1.00 -16.22
CA ASP A 119 -10.34 -0.14 -17.15
C ASP A 119 -10.99 -1.38 -16.53
N THR A 120 -12.28 -1.57 -16.82
CA THR A 120 -13.06 -2.69 -16.27
C THR A 120 -12.54 -4.07 -16.71
N PRO A 121 -12.18 -4.31 -17.99
CA PRO A 121 -11.59 -5.58 -18.40
C PRO A 121 -10.33 -5.93 -17.62
N LYS A 122 -9.38 -4.99 -17.50
CA LYS A 122 -8.16 -5.20 -16.72
C LYS A 122 -8.43 -5.41 -15.24
N ALA A 123 -9.42 -4.73 -14.67
CA ALA A 123 -9.79 -4.92 -13.27
C ALA A 123 -10.31 -6.33 -13.00
N LEU A 124 -11.13 -6.89 -13.93
CA LEU A 124 -11.62 -8.27 -13.82
C LEU A 124 -10.51 -9.30 -14.06
N GLU A 125 -9.60 -9.04 -14.99
CA GLU A 125 -8.43 -9.90 -15.23
C GLU A 125 -7.53 -9.96 -13.98
N ALA A 126 -7.16 -8.80 -13.44
CA ALA A 126 -6.38 -8.70 -12.21
C ALA A 126 -7.07 -9.37 -11.02
N LEU A 127 -8.39 -9.24 -10.89
CA LEU A 127 -9.16 -9.96 -9.88
C LEU A 127 -9.10 -11.48 -10.07
N GLY A 128 -9.15 -11.95 -11.33
CA GLY A 128 -8.99 -13.37 -11.66
C GLY A 128 -7.63 -13.93 -11.25
N GLU A 129 -6.55 -13.15 -11.39
CA GLU A 129 -5.22 -13.53 -10.92
C GLU A 129 -5.15 -13.59 -9.40
N VAL A 130 -5.76 -12.61 -8.71
CA VAL A 130 -5.89 -12.59 -7.26
C VAL A 130 -6.64 -13.83 -6.76
N ALA A 131 -7.74 -14.21 -7.39
CA ALA A 131 -8.50 -15.39 -7.02
C ALA A 131 -7.69 -16.70 -7.22
N ARG A 132 -6.92 -16.79 -8.31
CA ARG A 132 -6.04 -17.95 -8.58
C ARG A 132 -4.86 -18.05 -7.60
N SER A 133 -4.41 -16.93 -7.06
CA SER A 133 -3.33 -16.91 -6.05
C SER A 133 -3.75 -17.38 -4.67
N GLY A 134 -5.03 -17.74 -4.46
CA GLY A 134 -5.55 -18.21 -3.17
C GLY A 134 -5.65 -17.12 -2.11
N ARG A 135 -5.60 -15.84 -2.48
CA ARG A 135 -5.74 -14.73 -1.51
C ARG A 135 -7.14 -14.74 -0.89
N TYR A 136 -7.17 -14.49 0.40
CA TYR A 136 -8.40 -14.42 1.17
C TYR A 136 -9.27 -13.24 0.72
N PRO A 137 -10.49 -13.48 0.18
CA PRO A 137 -11.34 -12.48 -0.44
C PRO A 137 -11.64 -11.24 0.40
N PRO A 138 -11.90 -11.35 1.73
CA PRO A 138 -12.08 -10.17 2.58
C PRO A 138 -10.86 -9.25 2.65
N LEU A 139 -9.63 -9.76 2.51
CA LEU A 139 -8.43 -8.92 2.47
C LEU A 139 -8.36 -8.10 1.18
N VAL A 140 -8.76 -8.70 0.05
CA VAL A 140 -8.84 -7.98 -1.23
C VAL A 140 -9.83 -6.81 -1.13
N LEU A 141 -11.00 -7.08 -0.55
CA LEU A 141 -12.02 -6.06 -0.34
C LEU A 141 -11.55 -4.96 0.60
N LEU A 142 -10.83 -5.32 1.68
CA LEU A 142 -10.24 -4.37 2.62
C LEU A 142 -9.24 -3.43 1.92
N GLU A 143 -8.39 -3.96 1.03
CA GLU A 143 -7.42 -3.17 0.28
C GLU A 143 -8.11 -2.18 -0.68
N VAL A 144 -9.12 -2.63 -1.43
CA VAL A 144 -9.90 -1.74 -2.29
C VAL A 144 -10.65 -0.67 -1.47
N THR A 145 -11.23 -1.06 -0.33
CA THR A 145 -11.88 -0.12 0.57
C THR A 145 -10.91 0.94 1.11
N ARG A 146 -9.71 0.53 1.51
CA ARG A 146 -8.65 1.45 1.95
C ARG A 146 -8.26 2.41 0.83
N TYR A 147 -8.07 1.92 -0.37
CA TYR A 147 -7.78 2.73 -1.55
C TYR A 147 -8.88 3.78 -1.82
N LEU A 148 -10.16 3.38 -1.80
CA LEU A 148 -11.28 4.32 -1.95
C LEU A 148 -11.28 5.41 -0.87
N ARG A 149 -11.01 5.06 0.38
CA ARG A 149 -10.89 6.01 1.49
C ARG A 149 -9.74 6.99 1.29
N GLN A 150 -8.59 6.54 0.76
CA GLN A 150 -7.49 7.42 0.41
C GLN A 150 -7.92 8.45 -0.64
N LEU A 151 -8.59 8.02 -1.71
CA LEU A 151 -9.07 8.91 -2.76
C LEU A 151 -10.11 9.94 -2.24
N ILE A 152 -11.05 9.49 -1.41
CA ILE A 152 -12.05 10.36 -0.78
C ILE A 152 -11.36 11.42 0.07
N LEU A 153 -10.46 11.03 0.96
CA LEU A 153 -9.74 11.93 1.85
C LEU A 153 -8.94 12.99 1.10
N LEU A 154 -8.16 12.56 0.09
CA LEU A 154 -7.37 13.49 -0.73
C LEU A 154 -8.26 14.49 -1.48
N LYS A 155 -9.42 14.04 -1.97
CA LYS A 155 -10.38 14.88 -2.66
C LYS A 155 -11.07 15.88 -1.71
N GLU A 156 -11.52 15.44 -0.55
CA GLU A 156 -12.17 16.30 0.46
C GLU A 156 -11.21 17.38 0.99
N LYS A 157 -9.97 17.01 1.24
CA LYS A 157 -8.92 17.93 1.68
C LYS A 157 -8.36 18.79 0.55
N LYS A 158 -8.82 18.59 -0.71
CA LYS A 158 -8.39 19.32 -1.91
C LYS A 158 -6.87 19.31 -2.07
N VAL A 159 -6.23 18.22 -1.70
CA VAL A 159 -4.77 18.06 -1.75
C VAL A 159 -4.28 18.09 -3.19
N ARG A 160 -3.19 18.82 -3.45
CA ARG A 160 -2.62 18.96 -4.80
C ARG A 160 -1.18 18.47 -4.91
N GLU A 161 -0.45 18.47 -3.81
CA GLU A 161 0.98 18.16 -3.78
C GLU A 161 1.26 16.80 -3.12
N PRO A 162 2.21 16.01 -3.65
CA PRO A 162 2.54 14.69 -3.11
C PRO A 162 2.98 14.72 -1.64
N ARG A 163 3.79 15.71 -1.22
CA ARG A 163 4.23 15.85 0.18
C ARG A 163 3.05 16.05 1.12
N GLN A 164 2.14 16.96 0.78
CA GLN A 164 0.92 17.20 1.55
C GLN A 164 0.04 15.95 1.58
N ALA A 165 -0.07 15.22 0.47
CA ALA A 165 -0.84 13.98 0.41
C ALA A 165 -0.30 12.93 1.37
N SER A 166 1.01 12.74 1.42
CA SER A 166 1.65 11.80 2.34
C SER A 166 1.36 12.13 3.80
N SER A 167 1.49 13.40 4.19
CA SER A 167 1.18 13.88 5.55
C SER A 167 -0.29 13.67 5.92
N VAL A 168 -1.23 14.02 5.01
CA VAL A 168 -2.68 13.86 5.23
C VAL A 168 -3.05 12.37 5.36
N LEU A 169 -2.51 11.51 4.49
CA LEU A 169 -2.75 10.08 4.54
C LEU A 169 -2.16 9.45 5.80
N TRP A 170 -0.98 9.88 6.23
CA TRP A 170 -0.34 9.41 7.45
C TRP A 170 -1.17 9.74 8.69
N SER A 171 -1.58 11.01 8.84
CA SER A 171 -2.38 11.46 9.99
C SER A 171 -3.72 10.73 10.11
N ALA A 172 -4.28 10.30 8.98
CA ALA A 172 -5.53 9.51 8.93
C ALA A 172 -5.32 7.99 9.07
N LYS A 173 -4.10 7.51 9.31
CA LYS A 173 -3.73 6.08 9.35
C LYS A 173 -4.04 5.35 8.03
N LEU A 174 -4.04 6.07 6.92
CA LEU A 174 -4.25 5.59 5.56
C LEU A 174 -2.97 5.70 4.72
N ALA A 175 -1.80 5.68 5.33
CA ALA A 175 -0.52 5.83 4.65
C ALA A 175 -0.42 4.95 3.40
N ALA A 176 0.17 5.50 2.35
CA ALA A 176 0.48 4.81 1.10
C ALA A 176 1.98 4.90 0.83
N PRO A 177 2.58 3.90 0.16
CA PRO A 177 3.97 4.00 -0.27
C PRO A 177 4.18 5.23 -1.15
N GLN A 178 5.27 5.96 -0.94
CA GLN A 178 5.56 7.24 -1.60
C GLN A 178 5.42 7.20 -3.12
N ARG A 179 5.83 6.11 -3.76
CA ARG A 179 5.74 5.90 -5.21
C ARG A 179 4.31 5.90 -5.76
N PHE A 180 3.29 5.62 -4.91
CA PHE A 180 1.87 5.60 -5.33
C PHE A 180 1.15 6.91 -5.10
N VAL A 181 1.70 7.78 -4.26
CA VAL A 181 1.04 9.04 -3.90
C VAL A 181 0.72 9.92 -5.12
N PRO A 182 1.61 10.09 -6.13
CA PRO A 182 1.28 10.84 -7.33
C PRO A 182 0.08 10.25 -8.08
N SER A 183 0.05 8.92 -8.27
CA SER A 183 -1.06 8.23 -8.94
C SER A 183 -2.37 8.38 -8.16
N LEU A 184 -2.34 8.27 -6.83
CA LEU A 184 -3.53 8.50 -6.00
C LEU A 184 -4.09 9.91 -6.15
N LEU A 185 -3.22 10.93 -6.24
CA LEU A 185 -3.66 12.31 -6.45
C LEU A 185 -4.35 12.50 -7.79
N ASP A 186 -3.80 11.95 -8.86
CA ASP A 186 -4.37 12.03 -10.20
C ASP A 186 -5.72 11.32 -10.28
N GLN A 187 -5.84 10.16 -9.65
CA GLN A 187 -7.08 9.40 -9.56
C GLN A 187 -8.12 10.13 -8.70
N ALA A 188 -7.73 10.72 -7.56
CA ALA A 188 -8.63 11.50 -6.71
C ALA A 188 -9.20 12.73 -7.44
N ARG A 189 -8.42 13.35 -8.36
CA ARG A 189 -8.91 14.45 -9.21
C ARG A 189 -9.93 13.98 -10.23
N ARG A 190 -9.69 12.82 -10.83
CA ARG A 190 -10.47 12.25 -11.94
C ARG A 190 -11.87 11.80 -11.51
N PHE A 191 -12.01 11.19 -10.34
CA PHE A 191 -13.27 10.65 -9.89
C PHE A 191 -14.15 11.71 -9.19
N SER A 192 -15.47 11.62 -9.34
CA SER A 192 -16.40 12.48 -8.59
C SER A 192 -16.54 12.01 -7.14
N GLY A 193 -16.76 12.95 -6.21
CA GLY A 193 -16.97 12.60 -4.79
C GLY A 193 -18.19 11.68 -4.60
N ARG A 194 -19.29 11.95 -5.33
CA ARG A 194 -20.48 11.09 -5.32
C ARG A 194 -20.19 9.68 -5.86
N GLY A 195 -19.36 9.57 -6.91
CA GLY A 195 -18.93 8.28 -7.47
C GLY A 195 -18.13 7.47 -6.47
N LEU A 196 -17.18 8.10 -5.78
CA LEU A 196 -16.36 7.46 -4.75
C LEU A 196 -17.20 6.98 -3.55
N LEU A 197 -18.20 7.76 -3.11
CA LEU A 197 -19.10 7.35 -2.03
C LEU A 197 -19.97 6.16 -2.43
N LYS A 198 -20.49 6.13 -3.68
CA LYS A 198 -21.24 4.98 -4.20
C LYS A 198 -20.33 3.74 -4.31
N ALA A 199 -19.08 3.91 -4.72
CA ALA A 199 -18.09 2.83 -4.76
C ALA A 199 -17.82 2.27 -3.35
N LEU A 200 -17.72 3.12 -2.35
CA LEU A 200 -17.55 2.70 -0.96
C LEU A 200 -18.80 1.96 -0.42
N GLN A 201 -20.00 2.38 -0.82
CA GLN A 201 -21.23 1.66 -0.49
C GLN A 201 -21.25 0.27 -1.12
N SER A 202 -20.83 0.12 -2.39
CA SER A 202 -20.71 -1.19 -3.04
C SER A 202 -19.71 -2.10 -2.33
N ALA A 203 -18.64 -1.52 -1.74
CA ALA A 203 -17.68 -2.29 -0.94
C ALA A 203 -18.32 -2.82 0.35
N TYR A 204 -19.15 -2.01 1.02
CA TYR A 204 -19.89 -2.46 2.20
C TYR A 204 -20.88 -3.59 1.85
N GLU A 205 -21.64 -3.45 0.75
CA GLU A 205 -22.55 -4.49 0.29
C GLU A 205 -21.84 -5.82 -0.02
N ALA A 206 -20.64 -5.73 -0.63
CA ALA A 206 -19.82 -6.91 -0.88
C ALA A 206 -19.29 -7.54 0.43
N GLU A 207 -18.92 -6.73 1.43
CA GLU A 207 -18.49 -7.22 2.74
C GLU A 207 -19.62 -7.99 3.45
N VAL A 208 -20.82 -7.46 3.43
CA VAL A 208 -22.01 -8.12 3.98
C VAL A 208 -22.28 -9.43 3.23
N ALA A 209 -22.17 -9.42 1.91
CA ALA A 209 -22.38 -10.61 1.10
C ALA A 209 -21.35 -11.71 1.40
N LEU A 210 -20.06 -11.37 1.56
CA LEU A 210 -19.00 -12.32 1.93
C LEU A 210 -19.21 -12.99 3.30
N ARG A 211 -19.96 -12.33 4.21
CA ARG A 211 -20.27 -12.88 5.55
C ARG A 211 -21.55 -13.70 5.60
N SER A 212 -22.39 -13.63 4.56
CA SER A 212 -23.75 -14.19 4.58
C SER A 212 -23.91 -15.56 3.92
N SER A 213 -22.85 -16.38 3.85
CA SER A 213 -22.85 -17.70 3.18
C SER A 213 -23.20 -17.65 1.69
N PRO A 214 -22.33 -17.20 0.89
CA PRO A 214 -22.56 -16.98 -0.53
C PRO A 214 -22.27 -18.21 -1.39
N PRO A 215 -22.69 -18.20 -2.66
CA PRO A 215 -22.35 -19.28 -3.59
C PRO A 215 -20.84 -19.41 -3.80
N GLU A 216 -20.14 -18.37 -4.18
CA GLU A 216 -18.68 -18.34 -4.33
C GLU A 216 -18.15 -16.92 -4.08
N ASP A 217 -17.15 -16.79 -3.25
CA ASP A 217 -16.50 -15.52 -2.94
C ASP A 217 -16.02 -14.76 -4.18
N ARG A 218 -15.59 -15.49 -5.20
CA ARG A 218 -15.16 -14.94 -6.48
C ARG A 218 -16.30 -14.19 -7.18
N ILE A 219 -17.50 -14.74 -7.21
CA ILE A 219 -18.66 -14.11 -7.85
C ILE A 219 -19.02 -12.81 -7.16
N ILE A 220 -18.90 -12.77 -5.83
CA ILE A 220 -19.14 -11.55 -5.04
C ILE A 220 -18.12 -10.48 -5.41
N LEU A 221 -16.84 -10.82 -5.49
CA LEU A 221 -15.79 -9.86 -5.84
C LEU A 221 -15.91 -9.37 -7.28
N GLU A 222 -16.25 -10.25 -8.25
CA GLU A 222 -16.50 -9.86 -9.64
C GLU A 222 -17.68 -8.88 -9.74
N ARG A 223 -18.80 -9.21 -9.05
CA ARG A 223 -19.97 -8.33 -8.97
C ARG A 223 -19.62 -6.99 -8.32
N PHE A 224 -18.85 -7.02 -7.25
CA PHE A 224 -18.36 -5.81 -6.57
C PHE A 224 -17.55 -4.93 -7.53
N VAL A 225 -16.56 -5.48 -8.24
CA VAL A 225 -15.76 -4.71 -9.21
C VAL A 225 -16.65 -4.10 -10.29
N LEU A 226 -17.59 -4.85 -10.85
CA LEU A 226 -18.52 -4.33 -11.84
C LEU A 226 -19.41 -3.20 -11.30
N GLN A 227 -19.89 -3.32 -10.06
CA GLN A 227 -20.71 -2.28 -9.42
C GLN A 227 -19.90 -1.02 -9.09
N LEU A 228 -18.68 -1.20 -8.61
CA LEU A 228 -17.74 -0.14 -8.29
C LEU A 228 -17.32 0.67 -9.53
N MET A 229 -17.11 0.00 -10.67
CA MET A 229 -16.64 0.66 -11.89
C MET A 229 -17.71 1.52 -12.56
N LYS A 230 -19.00 1.19 -12.42
CA LYS A 230 -20.12 1.96 -13.01
C LYS A 230 -20.12 3.44 -12.61
N PRO A 231 -20.18 3.80 -11.30
CA PRO A 231 -20.21 5.20 -10.87
C PRO A 231 -18.88 5.94 -11.08
N LEU A 232 -17.77 5.21 -11.18
CA LEU A 232 -16.47 5.82 -11.44
C LEU A 232 -16.34 6.25 -12.93
N ARG A 233 -16.89 5.44 -13.85
CA ARG A 233 -16.89 5.76 -15.30
C ARG A 233 -17.78 6.94 -15.68
N THR A 234 -18.94 7.09 -15.03
CA THR A 234 -19.87 8.20 -15.35
C THR A 234 -19.32 9.57 -15.01
N ALA A 235 -18.34 9.67 -14.13
CA ALA A 235 -17.68 10.94 -13.81
C ALA A 235 -16.73 11.46 -14.92
N GLY A 236 -16.25 10.58 -15.82
CA GLY A 236 -15.40 10.97 -16.94
C GLY A 236 -16.16 11.49 -18.17
N THR A 237 -17.47 11.29 -18.25
CA THR A 237 -18.29 11.63 -19.44
C THR A 237 -18.97 12.99 -19.32
N GLU A 238 -19.03 13.59 -18.15
CA GLU A 238 -19.68 14.89 -17.93
C GLU A 238 -18.86 16.13 -18.36
N VAL A 239 -17.61 15.95 -18.85
CA VAL A 239 -16.72 17.07 -19.22
C VAL A 239 -16.82 17.46 -20.69
N ALA A 240 -17.63 16.77 -21.51
CA ALA A 240 -17.78 17.09 -22.92
C ALA A 240 -19.24 17.27 -23.34
N SER A 241 -19.91 18.29 -22.80
CA SER A 241 -21.10 18.84 -23.47
C SER A 241 -20.76 20.27 -23.95
N PRO A 242 -20.61 20.52 -25.27
CA PRO A 242 -20.45 21.89 -25.77
C PRO A 242 -21.78 22.61 -25.53
N ARG A 243 -21.71 23.74 -24.87
CA ARG A 243 -22.80 24.72 -24.84
C ARG A 243 -23.09 25.10 -26.25
N ALA A 244 -24.23 24.70 -26.78
CA ALA A 244 -24.79 25.25 -27.97
C ALA A 244 -25.21 26.68 -27.69
N SER A 245 -24.71 27.58 -28.51
CA SER A 245 -25.05 28.98 -28.61
C SER A 245 -26.46 29.17 -29.17
#